data_897cf32fee77fa2ff8a14f9af4085839
#
_entry.id   897cf32fee77fa2ff8a14f9af4085839
#
_cell.length_a   1.000
_cell.length_b   1.000
_cell.length_c   1.000
_cell.angle_alpha   90.00
_cell.angle_beta   90.00
_cell.angle_gamma   90.00
#
_symmetry.space_group_name_H-M   'P 1'
#
loop_
_entity.id
_entity.type
_entity.pdbx_description
1 polymer ?
#
loop_
_entity_poly.entity_id
_entity_poly.type
_entity_poly.pdbx_seq_one_letter_code
_entity_poly.pdbx_strand_id
1 'polypeptide(L)'
;MISVQNIAKSFGENTVLKDVSLFVNEESIYGLIGHNGAGKTTLMSIMAGLSKADRGSYDYGGKRISYLPDIPGFFDYLTTGEYIQFLMSGTRIGSGPTKEELLRQVGLTGKIKISKMSRGMRQRLGIAAALVNDPDILLLDEPTSALDPAGRIELMQILGDLRRQGKSILLSTHILADMEKLCDEVGFLYKGIISRTVNVRDLNNRNAWIVQLNRNPDGMDISCNQVSVIGDRQLRIVIDGDEHIKNQQNALKWLSSLDSMIVSIRNESRTLEDLFQEVCAP
;
A
#
# COMPACT_ATOMS: atom_id res chain seq x y z
N MET A 1 15.10 1.29 8.26
CA MET A 1 15.30 0.92 6.84
C MET A 1 15.20 -0.60 6.71
N ILE A 2 14.47 -1.10 5.71
CA ILE A 2 14.40 -2.53 5.39
C ILE A 2 15.09 -2.72 4.04
N SER A 3 16.05 -3.64 3.96
CA SER A 3 16.70 -4.02 2.70
C SER A 3 16.48 -5.52 2.46
N VAL A 4 15.96 -5.87 1.30
CA VAL A 4 15.79 -7.25 0.83
C VAL A 4 16.53 -7.38 -0.48
N GLN A 5 17.41 -8.39 -0.60
CA GLN A 5 18.31 -8.55 -1.73
C GLN A 5 18.28 -9.97 -2.27
N ASN A 6 17.88 -10.09 -3.53
CA ASN A 6 17.94 -11.31 -4.35
C ASN A 6 17.30 -12.55 -3.69
N ILE A 7 16.19 -12.37 -2.96
CA ILE A 7 15.48 -13.46 -2.29
C ILE A 7 14.88 -14.40 -3.33
N ALA A 8 15.26 -15.68 -3.23
CA ALA A 8 14.66 -16.77 -3.99
C ALA A 8 14.10 -17.84 -3.06
N LYS A 9 12.98 -18.46 -3.48
CA LYS A 9 12.32 -19.53 -2.74
C LYS A 9 11.55 -20.46 -3.66
N SER A 10 11.81 -21.77 -3.49
CA SER A 10 11.08 -22.84 -4.16
C SER A 10 10.49 -23.82 -3.14
N PHE A 11 9.39 -24.45 -3.50
CA PHE A 11 8.77 -25.55 -2.77
C PHE A 11 8.66 -26.75 -3.73
N GLY A 12 9.57 -27.71 -3.59
CA GLY A 12 9.76 -28.76 -4.57
C GLY A 12 10.14 -28.17 -5.94
N GLU A 13 9.40 -28.52 -6.98
CA GLU A 13 9.64 -28.01 -8.34
C GLU A 13 9.02 -26.60 -8.59
N ASN A 14 8.19 -26.11 -7.65
CA ASN A 14 7.51 -24.83 -7.82
C ASN A 14 8.35 -23.69 -7.27
N THR A 15 8.91 -22.86 -8.16
CA THR A 15 9.63 -21.63 -7.79
C THR A 15 8.65 -20.49 -7.58
N VAL A 16 8.48 -20.07 -6.32
CA VAL A 16 7.55 -19.00 -5.90
C VAL A 16 8.23 -17.64 -5.97
N LEU A 17 9.46 -17.52 -5.47
CA LEU A 17 10.26 -16.29 -5.54
C LEU A 17 11.53 -16.62 -6.33
N LYS A 18 11.87 -15.80 -7.33
CA LYS A 18 13.02 -16.04 -8.21
C LYS A 18 14.19 -15.14 -7.85
N ASP A 19 13.92 -13.84 -7.74
CA ASP A 19 14.91 -12.81 -7.47
C ASP A 19 14.16 -11.55 -6.98
N VAL A 20 13.84 -11.55 -5.69
CA VAL A 20 13.08 -10.45 -5.09
C VAL A 20 14.03 -9.52 -4.35
N SER A 21 14.08 -8.28 -4.82
CA SER A 21 14.80 -7.19 -4.14
C SER A 21 13.84 -6.02 -3.92
N LEU A 22 13.81 -5.48 -2.71
CA LEU A 22 13.04 -4.29 -2.37
C LEU A 22 13.71 -3.52 -1.23
N PHE A 23 13.36 -2.25 -1.16
CA PHE A 23 13.86 -1.34 -0.15
C PHE A 23 12.71 -0.56 0.45
N VAL A 24 12.65 -0.47 1.78
CA VAL A 24 11.62 0.31 2.49
C VAL A 24 12.30 1.36 3.35
N ASN A 25 11.92 2.60 3.11
CA ASN A 25 12.43 3.73 3.89
C ASN A 25 11.96 3.66 5.34
N GLU A 26 12.68 4.36 6.23
CA GLU A 26 12.23 4.53 7.60
C GLU A 26 10.97 5.39 7.64
N GLU A 27 10.12 5.15 8.62
CA GLU A 27 8.89 5.92 8.87
C GLU A 27 7.99 6.02 7.63
N SER A 28 8.00 4.98 6.78
CA SER A 28 7.23 4.90 5.56
C SER A 28 6.35 3.67 5.52
N ILE A 29 5.35 3.70 4.65
CA ILE A 29 4.47 2.57 4.35
C ILE A 29 4.76 2.10 2.94
N TYR A 30 5.23 0.86 2.81
CA TYR A 30 5.47 0.19 1.55
C TYR A 30 4.39 -0.86 1.28
N GLY A 31 3.74 -0.75 0.14
CA GLY A 31 2.73 -1.69 -0.32
C GLY A 31 3.33 -2.77 -1.23
N LEU A 32 3.05 -4.03 -0.94
CA LEU A 32 3.40 -5.16 -1.80
C LEU A 32 2.16 -5.66 -2.53
N ILE A 33 2.05 -5.36 -3.82
CA ILE A 33 0.92 -5.74 -4.67
C ILE A 33 1.28 -7.00 -5.48
N GLY A 34 0.32 -7.89 -5.65
CA GLY A 34 0.42 -9.06 -6.51
C GLY A 34 -0.84 -9.90 -6.44
N HIS A 35 -1.11 -10.67 -7.49
CA HIS A 35 -2.25 -11.60 -7.48
C HIS A 35 -2.10 -12.68 -6.39
N ASN A 36 -3.18 -13.41 -6.11
CA ASN A 36 -3.12 -14.52 -5.17
C ASN A 36 -2.14 -15.59 -5.68
N GLY A 37 -1.26 -16.06 -4.80
CA GLY A 37 -0.19 -16.99 -5.17
C GLY A 37 1.07 -16.34 -5.77
N ALA A 38 1.16 -15.00 -5.88
CA ALA A 38 2.34 -14.31 -6.39
C ALA A 38 3.59 -14.45 -5.48
N GLY A 39 3.42 -14.90 -4.23
CA GLY A 39 4.51 -15.09 -3.28
C GLY A 39 4.59 -14.04 -2.16
N LYS A 40 3.60 -13.14 -2.01
CA LYS A 40 3.57 -12.09 -0.98
C LYS A 40 3.75 -12.67 0.44
N THR A 41 2.91 -13.61 0.83
CA THR A 41 2.99 -14.30 2.13
C THR A 41 4.30 -15.05 2.31
N THR A 42 4.83 -15.67 1.24
CA THR A 42 6.12 -16.35 1.27
C THR A 42 7.26 -15.38 1.57
N LEU A 43 7.28 -14.24 0.89
CA LEU A 43 8.27 -13.18 1.13
C LEU A 43 8.18 -12.66 2.57
N MET A 44 6.99 -12.33 3.03
CA MET A 44 6.77 -11.83 4.40
C MET A 44 7.15 -12.87 5.46
N SER A 45 6.84 -14.14 5.24
CA SER A 45 7.24 -15.24 6.14
C SER A 45 8.77 -15.42 6.21
N ILE A 46 9.47 -15.23 5.10
CA ILE A 46 10.94 -15.23 5.08
C ILE A 46 11.47 -14.03 5.87
N MET A 47 10.95 -12.85 5.61
CA MET A 47 11.32 -11.62 6.32
C MET A 47 11.01 -11.72 7.83
N ALA A 48 9.91 -12.37 8.21
CA ALA A 48 9.58 -12.63 9.62
C ALA A 48 10.45 -13.73 10.29
N GLY A 49 11.36 -14.37 9.53
CA GLY A 49 12.19 -15.46 10.04
C GLY A 49 11.44 -16.79 10.24
N LEU A 50 10.19 -16.89 9.76
CA LEU A 50 9.35 -18.10 9.85
C LEU A 50 9.68 -19.12 8.76
N SER A 51 10.31 -18.70 7.67
CA SER A 51 10.76 -19.55 6.57
C SER A 51 12.17 -19.14 6.14
N LYS A 52 12.97 -20.08 5.66
CA LYS A 52 14.29 -19.77 5.09
C LYS A 52 14.17 -19.49 3.60
N ALA A 53 14.85 -18.43 3.14
CA ALA A 53 15.12 -18.25 1.72
C ALA A 53 16.09 -19.33 1.22
N ASP A 54 15.98 -19.70 -0.05
CA ASP A 54 16.95 -20.60 -0.68
C ASP A 54 18.20 -19.81 -1.09
N ARG A 55 18.04 -18.51 -1.42
CA ARG A 55 19.11 -17.54 -1.72
C ARG A 55 18.69 -16.14 -1.31
N GLY A 56 19.67 -15.24 -1.26
CA GLY A 56 19.47 -13.84 -0.92
C GLY A 56 19.55 -13.58 0.58
N SER A 57 19.33 -12.33 0.94
CA SER A 57 19.41 -11.86 2.32
C SER A 57 18.44 -10.72 2.57
N TYR A 58 18.18 -10.46 3.85
CA TYR A 58 17.45 -9.27 4.28
C TYR A 58 18.10 -8.68 5.54
N ASP A 59 17.97 -7.38 5.70
CA ASP A 59 18.53 -6.64 6.83
C ASP A 59 17.53 -5.58 7.32
N TYR A 60 17.42 -5.45 8.62
CA TYR A 60 16.58 -4.47 9.31
C TYR A 60 17.39 -3.39 10.05
N GLY A 61 18.72 -3.40 9.91
CA GLY A 61 19.60 -2.47 10.63
C GLY A 61 19.50 -2.60 12.15
N GLY A 62 19.32 -3.81 12.68
CA GLY A 62 19.16 -4.07 14.11
C GLY A 62 17.80 -3.68 14.71
N LYS A 63 16.84 -3.28 13.90
CA LYS A 63 15.50 -2.88 14.35
C LYS A 63 14.64 -4.09 14.71
N ARG A 64 13.71 -3.88 15.64
CA ARG A 64 12.73 -4.90 16.07
C ARG A 64 11.62 -4.99 15.03
N ILE A 65 11.28 -6.21 14.67
CA ILE A 65 10.19 -6.48 13.72
C ILE A 65 9.05 -7.21 14.40
N SER A 66 7.84 -7.02 13.89
CA SER A 66 6.67 -7.83 14.20
C SER A 66 5.94 -8.21 12.93
N TYR A 67 5.31 -9.38 12.94
CA TYR A 67 4.58 -9.91 11.79
C TYR A 67 3.14 -10.23 12.18
N LEU A 68 2.21 -9.75 11.38
CA LEU A 68 0.79 -10.11 11.44
C LEU A 68 0.43 -10.91 10.19
N PRO A 69 0.10 -12.20 10.30
CA PRO A 69 -0.39 -13.01 9.19
C PRO A 69 -1.81 -12.61 8.80
N ASP A 70 -2.23 -12.97 7.58
CA ASP A 70 -3.61 -12.76 7.07
C ASP A 70 -4.68 -13.29 8.04
N ILE A 71 -4.45 -14.48 8.59
CA ILE A 71 -5.34 -15.10 9.59
C ILE A 71 -4.59 -15.23 10.92
N PRO A 72 -4.71 -14.24 11.80
CA PRO A 72 -4.09 -14.32 13.12
C PRO A 72 -4.80 -15.34 14.01
N GLY A 73 -4.00 -16.17 14.69
CA GLY A 73 -4.50 -17.14 15.66
C GLY A 73 -4.76 -16.50 17.02
N PHE A 74 -5.92 -16.81 17.63
CA PHE A 74 -6.30 -16.31 18.94
C PHE A 74 -6.82 -17.43 19.85
N PHE A 75 -6.75 -17.21 21.17
CA PHE A 75 -7.42 -18.05 22.16
C PHE A 75 -8.85 -17.52 22.38
N ASP A 76 -9.83 -18.12 21.75
CA ASP A 76 -11.22 -17.65 21.72
C ASP A 76 -11.89 -17.56 23.09
N TYR A 77 -11.40 -18.29 24.09
CA TYR A 77 -11.89 -18.27 25.47
C TYR A 77 -11.39 -17.06 26.30
N LEU A 78 -10.37 -16.35 25.82
CA LEU A 78 -9.85 -15.15 26.49
C LEU A 78 -10.66 -13.90 26.08
N THR A 79 -10.54 -12.88 26.91
CA THR A 79 -10.86 -11.50 26.55
C THR A 79 -9.68 -10.85 25.83
N THR A 80 -9.92 -9.76 25.11
CA THR A 80 -8.89 -8.95 24.49
C THR A 80 -7.80 -8.51 25.47
N GLY A 81 -8.20 -8.11 26.68
CA GLY A 81 -7.26 -7.70 27.72
C GLY A 81 -6.43 -8.85 28.28
N GLU A 82 -7.03 -10.03 28.50
CA GLU A 82 -6.31 -11.23 28.92
C GLU A 82 -5.32 -11.70 27.86
N TYR A 83 -5.71 -11.65 26.58
CA TYR A 83 -4.84 -12.02 25.46
C TYR A 83 -3.61 -11.11 25.35
N ILE A 84 -3.81 -9.78 25.37
CA ILE A 84 -2.67 -8.83 25.33
C ILE A 84 -1.80 -9.01 26.59
N GLN A 85 -2.38 -9.18 27.77
CA GLN A 85 -1.64 -9.43 29.01
C GLN A 85 -0.81 -10.71 28.92
N PHE A 86 -1.35 -11.78 28.34
CA PHE A 86 -0.65 -13.04 28.10
C PHE A 86 0.58 -12.82 27.20
N LEU A 87 0.43 -12.11 26.08
CA LEU A 87 1.55 -11.80 25.19
C LEU A 87 2.62 -10.95 25.89
N MET A 88 2.20 -9.92 26.65
CA MET A 88 3.13 -9.06 27.40
C MET A 88 3.94 -9.83 28.45
N SER A 89 3.34 -10.87 29.07
CA SER A 89 4.06 -11.69 30.05
C SER A 89 5.24 -12.48 29.48
N GLY A 90 5.23 -12.74 28.18
CA GLY A 90 6.33 -13.39 27.44
C GLY A 90 7.39 -12.41 26.93
N THR A 91 7.21 -11.09 27.09
CA THR A 91 8.14 -10.08 26.61
C THR A 91 9.18 -9.72 27.66
N ARG A 92 10.42 -9.41 27.22
CA ARG A 92 11.52 -8.94 28.11
C ARG A 92 11.69 -7.42 28.11
N ILE A 93 10.74 -6.67 27.56
CA ILE A 93 10.85 -5.21 27.41
C ILE A 93 10.35 -4.56 28.69
N GLY A 94 11.25 -3.92 29.43
CA GLY A 94 10.95 -3.27 30.72
C GLY A 94 10.15 -1.95 30.63
N SER A 95 10.00 -1.36 29.45
CA SER A 95 9.30 -0.09 29.23
C SER A 95 8.64 -0.06 27.84
N GLY A 96 7.59 -0.85 27.69
CA GLY A 96 6.74 -0.84 26.49
C GLY A 96 5.39 -0.17 26.75
N PRO A 97 4.53 -0.06 25.73
CA PRO A 97 3.17 0.44 25.89
C PRO A 97 2.37 -0.44 26.86
N THR A 98 1.47 0.16 27.61
CA THR A 98 0.56 -0.57 28.49
C THR A 98 -0.51 -1.32 27.68
N LYS A 99 -1.12 -2.32 28.28
CA LYS A 99 -2.24 -3.07 27.69
C LYS A 99 -3.39 -2.13 27.27
N GLU A 100 -3.70 -1.18 28.10
CA GLU A 100 -4.75 -0.20 27.88
C GLU A 100 -4.43 0.74 26.71
N GLU A 101 -3.17 1.15 26.57
CA GLU A 101 -2.70 1.96 25.44
C GLU A 101 -2.78 1.19 24.12
N LEU A 102 -2.30 -0.06 24.10
CA LEU A 102 -2.35 -0.91 22.92
C LEU A 102 -3.79 -1.12 22.43
N LEU A 103 -4.71 -1.46 23.34
CA LEU A 103 -6.10 -1.68 22.98
C LEU A 103 -6.79 -0.39 22.54
N ARG A 104 -6.52 0.74 23.19
CA ARG A 104 -7.05 2.04 22.82
C ARG A 104 -6.58 2.46 21.43
N GLN A 105 -5.31 2.22 21.10
CA GLN A 105 -4.72 2.56 19.80
C GLN A 105 -5.43 1.89 18.62
N VAL A 106 -5.99 0.70 18.85
CA VAL A 106 -6.74 -0.04 17.83
C VAL A 106 -8.27 0.04 18.03
N GLY A 107 -8.75 0.94 18.90
CA GLY A 107 -10.19 1.15 19.15
C GLY A 107 -10.87 -0.04 19.82
N LEU A 108 -10.16 -0.79 20.67
CA LEU A 108 -10.70 -1.91 21.44
C LEU A 108 -10.66 -1.66 22.94
N THR A 109 -11.48 -2.40 23.69
CA THR A 109 -11.47 -2.44 25.17
C THR A 109 -11.05 -3.81 25.65
N GLY A 110 -10.47 -3.91 26.85
CA GLY A 110 -9.98 -5.17 27.42
C GLY A 110 -11.05 -6.19 27.84
N LYS A 111 -12.34 -5.83 27.76
CA LYS A 111 -13.46 -6.66 28.28
C LYS A 111 -14.15 -7.52 27.21
N ILE A 112 -13.79 -7.40 25.94
CA ILE A 112 -14.46 -8.08 24.84
C ILE A 112 -13.96 -9.52 24.76
N LYS A 113 -14.86 -10.52 24.77
CA LYS A 113 -14.49 -11.91 24.53
C LYS A 113 -14.12 -12.09 23.06
N ILE A 114 -12.98 -12.73 22.79
CA ILE A 114 -12.46 -12.94 21.42
C ILE A 114 -13.43 -13.78 20.59
N SER A 115 -14.11 -14.76 21.19
CA SER A 115 -15.15 -15.57 20.51
C SER A 115 -16.34 -14.75 19.98
N LYS A 116 -16.56 -13.52 20.50
CA LYS A 116 -17.65 -12.63 20.08
C LYS A 116 -17.21 -11.51 19.14
N MET A 117 -15.93 -11.49 18.76
CA MET A 117 -15.39 -10.43 17.91
C MET A 117 -15.74 -10.64 16.44
N SER A 118 -16.08 -9.55 15.76
CA SER A 118 -16.14 -9.51 14.29
C SER A 118 -14.75 -9.74 13.70
N ARG A 119 -14.70 -10.03 12.41
CA ARG A 119 -13.44 -10.22 11.68
C ARG A 119 -12.56 -8.95 11.75
N GLY A 120 -13.15 -7.76 11.59
CA GLY A 120 -12.44 -6.49 11.73
C GLY A 120 -11.88 -6.24 13.13
N MET A 121 -12.65 -6.60 14.18
CA MET A 121 -12.16 -6.51 15.56
C MET A 121 -10.99 -7.46 15.78
N ARG A 122 -11.03 -8.69 15.24
CA ARG A 122 -9.92 -9.66 15.33
C ARG A 122 -8.68 -9.11 14.62
N GLN A 123 -8.82 -8.48 13.45
CA GLN A 123 -7.71 -7.89 12.73
C GLN A 123 -7.05 -6.75 13.54
N ARG A 124 -7.86 -5.86 14.12
CA ARG A 124 -7.38 -4.79 15.01
C ARG A 124 -6.70 -5.35 16.27
N LEU A 125 -7.23 -6.43 16.87
CA LEU A 125 -6.56 -7.12 17.97
C LEU A 125 -5.21 -7.72 17.53
N GLY A 126 -5.12 -8.25 16.31
CA GLY A 126 -3.86 -8.72 15.73
C GLY A 126 -2.80 -7.62 15.64
N ILE A 127 -3.20 -6.41 15.23
CA ILE A 127 -2.29 -5.25 15.24
C ILE A 127 -1.85 -4.90 16.65
N ALA A 128 -2.79 -4.85 17.64
CA ALA A 128 -2.42 -4.61 19.02
C ALA A 128 -1.43 -5.66 19.55
N ALA A 129 -1.63 -6.93 19.18
CA ALA A 129 -0.72 -8.02 19.52
C ALA A 129 0.67 -7.85 18.88
N ALA A 130 0.72 -7.40 17.61
CA ALA A 130 1.98 -7.13 16.92
C ALA A 130 2.75 -5.96 17.56
N LEU A 131 2.06 -5.02 18.20
CA LEU A 131 2.66 -3.86 18.88
C LEU A 131 3.17 -4.15 20.30
N VAL A 132 2.89 -5.31 20.89
CA VAL A 132 3.27 -5.65 22.28
C VAL A 132 4.77 -5.49 22.55
N ASN A 133 5.61 -5.83 21.58
CA ASN A 133 7.07 -5.70 21.68
C ASN A 133 7.60 -4.34 21.20
N ASP A 134 6.73 -3.36 21.07
CA ASP A 134 7.05 -2.04 20.55
C ASP A 134 8.02 -2.12 19.32
N PRO A 135 7.60 -2.77 18.22
CA PRO A 135 8.45 -2.96 17.06
C PRO A 135 8.71 -1.64 16.33
N ASP A 136 9.87 -1.53 15.70
CA ASP A 136 10.19 -0.43 14.78
C ASP A 136 9.58 -0.68 13.40
N ILE A 137 9.40 -1.97 13.06
CA ILE A 137 8.94 -2.43 11.74
C ILE A 137 7.76 -3.39 11.90
N LEU A 138 6.71 -3.15 11.13
CA LEU A 138 5.52 -4.01 11.03
C LEU A 138 5.45 -4.66 9.65
N LEU A 139 5.36 -5.98 9.61
CA LEU A 139 5.05 -6.77 8.42
C LEU A 139 3.60 -7.24 8.53
N LEU A 140 2.73 -6.79 7.62
CA LEU A 140 1.28 -7.05 7.70
C LEU A 140 0.80 -7.76 6.42
N ASP A 141 0.40 -9.02 6.57
CA ASP A 141 -0.07 -9.81 5.42
C ASP A 141 -1.59 -9.68 5.26
N GLU A 142 -2.03 -9.10 4.15
CA GLU A 142 -3.43 -8.86 3.77
C GLU A 142 -4.30 -8.24 4.89
N PRO A 143 -3.85 -7.17 5.58
CA PRO A 143 -4.54 -6.68 6.79
C PRO A 143 -5.95 -6.13 6.53
N THR A 144 -6.28 -5.76 5.28
CA THR A 144 -7.57 -5.17 4.90
C THR A 144 -8.51 -6.13 4.18
N SER A 145 -8.02 -7.32 3.74
CA SER A 145 -8.72 -8.23 2.82
C SER A 145 -10.10 -8.68 3.30
N ALA A 146 -10.28 -8.74 4.60
CA ALA A 146 -11.44 -9.34 5.25
C ALA A 146 -12.40 -8.32 5.87
N LEU A 147 -12.19 -7.04 5.60
CA LEU A 147 -12.91 -5.95 6.23
C LEU A 147 -13.98 -5.38 5.29
N ASP A 148 -15.08 -4.94 5.89
CA ASP A 148 -16.04 -4.08 5.21
C ASP A 148 -15.43 -2.69 4.94
N PRO A 149 -16.03 -1.85 4.09
CA PRO A 149 -15.47 -0.53 3.76
C PRO A 149 -15.19 0.36 4.98
N ALA A 150 -16.04 0.33 6.00
CA ALA A 150 -15.86 1.12 7.22
C ALA A 150 -14.66 0.61 8.02
N GLY A 151 -14.54 -0.70 8.23
CA GLY A 151 -13.41 -1.32 8.93
C GLY A 151 -12.07 -1.09 8.21
N ARG A 152 -12.07 -1.03 6.86
CA ARG A 152 -10.87 -0.68 6.10
C ARG A 152 -10.41 0.75 6.37
N ILE A 153 -11.34 1.71 6.38
CA ILE A 153 -11.02 3.11 6.69
C ILE A 153 -10.42 3.23 8.10
N GLU A 154 -11.05 2.60 9.09
CA GLU A 154 -10.53 2.59 10.47
C GLU A 154 -9.14 1.99 10.55
N LEU A 155 -8.90 0.87 9.88
CA LEU A 155 -7.59 0.23 9.86
C LEU A 155 -6.52 1.11 9.18
N MET A 156 -6.83 1.72 8.04
CA MET A 156 -5.91 2.64 7.36
C MET A 156 -5.55 3.84 8.24
N GLN A 157 -6.50 4.37 9.03
CA GLN A 157 -6.22 5.43 10.00
C GLN A 157 -5.23 4.95 11.07
N ILE A 158 -5.44 3.74 11.64
CA ILE A 158 -4.52 3.13 12.61
C ILE A 158 -3.11 3.01 12.03
N LEU A 159 -2.97 2.49 10.80
CA LEU A 159 -1.67 2.34 10.16
C LEU A 159 -1.00 3.69 9.88
N GLY A 160 -1.77 4.69 9.46
CA GLY A 160 -1.28 6.06 9.29
C GLY A 160 -0.80 6.68 10.60
N ASP A 161 -1.49 6.41 11.73
CA ASP A 161 -1.08 6.85 13.06
C ASP A 161 0.22 6.18 13.50
N LEU A 162 0.36 4.88 13.26
CA LEU A 162 1.57 4.11 13.56
C LEU A 162 2.78 4.65 12.78
N ARG A 163 2.59 4.98 11.50
CA ARG A 163 3.62 5.64 10.71
C ARG A 163 4.02 6.99 11.31
N ARG A 164 3.04 7.84 11.71
CA ARG A 164 3.33 9.14 12.36
C ARG A 164 4.06 9.00 13.70
N GLN A 165 3.99 7.83 14.34
CA GLN A 165 4.74 7.47 15.54
C GLN A 165 6.15 6.91 15.22
N GLY A 166 6.60 7.00 13.97
CA GLY A 166 7.93 6.57 13.55
C GLY A 166 8.04 5.09 13.16
N LYS A 167 6.90 4.36 13.02
CA LYS A 167 6.93 2.95 12.58
C LYS A 167 7.09 2.87 11.06
N SER A 168 7.91 1.90 10.60
CA SER A 168 7.98 1.51 9.20
C SER A 168 7.05 0.32 8.97
N ILE A 169 6.28 0.33 7.89
CA ILE A 169 5.26 -0.69 7.62
C ILE A 169 5.47 -1.26 6.22
N LEU A 170 5.58 -2.57 6.12
CA LEU A 170 5.44 -3.31 4.87
C LEU A 170 4.12 -4.07 4.93
N LEU A 171 3.20 -3.77 4.01
CA LEU A 171 1.93 -4.48 3.97
C LEU A 171 1.66 -5.08 2.59
N SER A 172 1.04 -6.26 2.55
CA SER A 172 0.52 -6.85 1.33
C SER A 172 -0.97 -6.62 1.22
N THR A 173 -1.47 -6.41 0.02
CA THR A 173 -2.90 -6.49 -0.31
C THR A 173 -3.10 -6.65 -1.80
N HIS A 174 -4.30 -7.06 -2.18
CA HIS A 174 -4.79 -7.05 -3.56
C HIS A 174 -5.75 -5.87 -3.81
N ILE A 175 -6.01 -5.01 -2.81
CA ILE A 175 -6.94 -3.86 -2.92
C ILE A 175 -6.12 -2.60 -3.24
N LEU A 176 -6.01 -2.28 -4.53
CA LEU A 176 -5.16 -1.20 -5.05
C LEU A 176 -5.57 0.19 -4.52
N ALA A 177 -6.88 0.45 -4.42
CA ALA A 177 -7.40 1.72 -3.93
C ALA A 177 -7.01 2.05 -2.47
N ASP A 178 -6.76 1.03 -1.63
CA ASP A 178 -6.28 1.23 -0.27
C ASP A 178 -4.80 1.63 -0.28
N MET A 179 -4.00 1.06 -1.20
CA MET A 179 -2.58 1.38 -1.38
C MET A 179 -2.36 2.82 -1.82
N GLU A 180 -3.16 3.32 -2.77
CA GLU A 180 -3.07 4.71 -3.25
C GLU A 180 -3.29 5.74 -2.15
N LYS A 181 -4.06 5.39 -1.12
CA LYS A 181 -4.38 6.29 0.00
C LYS A 181 -3.38 6.22 1.14
N LEU A 182 -2.75 5.06 1.32
CA LEU A 182 -2.00 4.75 2.53
C LEU A 182 -0.49 4.71 2.30
N CYS A 183 -0.03 4.15 1.17
CA CYS A 183 1.38 3.87 0.93
C CYS A 183 2.14 5.07 0.39
N ASP A 184 3.43 5.13 0.72
CA ASP A 184 4.38 6.05 0.10
C ASP A 184 4.93 5.46 -1.19
N GLU A 185 5.25 4.15 -1.15
CA GLU A 185 5.77 3.39 -2.27
C GLU A 185 5.04 2.05 -2.40
N VAL A 186 4.98 1.55 -3.63
CA VAL A 186 4.32 0.28 -3.95
C VAL A 186 5.21 -0.53 -4.89
N GLY A 187 5.45 -1.79 -4.53
CA GLY A 187 6.13 -2.77 -5.38
C GLY A 187 5.17 -3.81 -5.93
N PHE A 188 5.28 -4.09 -7.23
CA PHE A 188 4.47 -5.09 -7.93
C PHE A 188 5.22 -6.43 -7.97
N LEU A 189 4.77 -7.40 -7.18
CA LEU A 189 5.29 -8.77 -7.19
C LEU A 189 4.57 -9.59 -8.28
N TYR A 190 5.29 -9.91 -9.33
CA TYR A 190 4.76 -10.67 -10.47
C TYR A 190 5.76 -11.73 -10.92
N LYS A 191 5.28 -12.95 -11.14
CA LYS A 191 6.10 -14.10 -11.55
C LYS A 191 7.37 -14.31 -10.71
N GLY A 192 7.30 -13.99 -9.41
CA GLY A 192 8.37 -14.20 -8.44
C GLY A 192 9.46 -13.14 -8.42
N ILE A 193 9.23 -11.96 -9.00
CA ILE A 193 10.13 -10.80 -8.97
C ILE A 193 9.35 -9.52 -8.65
N ILE A 194 10.02 -8.50 -8.10
CA ILE A 194 9.48 -7.14 -8.10
C ILE A 194 9.71 -6.55 -9.49
N SER A 195 8.66 -6.57 -10.31
CA SER A 195 8.73 -6.10 -11.70
C SER A 195 8.81 -4.58 -11.82
N ARG A 196 8.23 -3.87 -10.85
CA ARG A 196 8.23 -2.41 -10.79
C ARG A 196 8.00 -1.93 -9.36
N THR A 197 8.67 -0.83 -8.98
CA THR A 197 8.36 -0.06 -7.77
C THR A 197 7.99 1.36 -8.20
N VAL A 198 6.96 1.92 -7.57
CA VAL A 198 6.48 3.28 -7.86
C VAL A 198 6.26 4.05 -6.56
N ASN A 199 6.57 5.33 -6.57
CA ASN A 199 6.15 6.23 -5.52
C ASN A 199 4.69 6.65 -5.78
N VAL A 200 3.83 6.48 -4.78
CA VAL A 200 2.38 6.76 -4.95
C VAL A 200 2.10 8.23 -5.23
N ARG A 201 2.97 9.13 -4.75
CA ARG A 201 2.84 10.57 -5.04
C ARG A 201 3.01 10.89 -6.52
N ASP A 202 3.84 10.09 -7.23
CA ASP A 202 4.10 10.30 -8.65
C ASP A 202 2.92 9.88 -9.54
N LEU A 203 2.01 9.03 -9.03
CA LEU A 203 0.76 8.66 -9.72
C LEU A 203 -0.16 9.85 -9.93
N ASN A 204 -0.16 10.78 -8.96
CA ASN A 204 -0.95 12.01 -8.99
C ASN A 204 -0.19 13.17 -9.66
N ASN A 205 0.90 12.88 -10.36
CA ASN A 205 1.67 13.92 -11.03
C ASN A 205 0.78 14.56 -12.11
N ARG A 206 0.36 15.80 -11.85
CA ARG A 206 -0.67 16.54 -12.60
C ARG A 206 -0.10 17.13 -13.91
N ASN A 207 0.67 16.33 -14.63
CA ASN A 207 1.45 16.80 -15.77
C ASN A 207 0.63 16.84 -17.06
N ALA A 208 -0.63 16.40 -17.04
CA ALA A 208 -1.54 16.52 -18.17
C ALA A 208 -3.01 16.61 -17.74
N TRP A 209 -3.80 17.24 -18.57
CA TRP A 209 -5.26 17.29 -18.48
C TRP A 209 -5.90 16.45 -19.56
N ILE A 210 -6.96 15.76 -19.22
CA ILE A 210 -7.89 15.12 -20.15
C ILE A 210 -9.12 16.01 -20.25
N VAL A 211 -9.37 16.49 -21.46
CA VAL A 211 -10.50 17.36 -21.79
C VAL A 211 -11.52 16.56 -22.57
N GLN A 212 -12.73 16.42 -22.05
CA GLN A 212 -13.86 15.82 -22.75
C GLN A 212 -14.62 16.90 -23.52
N LEU A 213 -14.85 16.65 -24.81
CA LEU A 213 -15.59 17.53 -25.69
C LEU A 213 -17.01 17.02 -25.97
N ASN A 214 -17.94 17.90 -26.32
CA ASN A 214 -19.28 17.54 -26.76
C ASN A 214 -19.35 17.09 -28.23
N ARG A 215 -18.29 17.38 -29.02
CA ARG A 215 -18.15 16.98 -30.44
C ARG A 215 -16.73 16.54 -30.76
N ASN A 216 -16.54 15.94 -31.92
CA ASN A 216 -15.24 15.51 -32.41
C ASN A 216 -14.32 16.73 -32.65
N PRO A 217 -13.03 16.67 -32.24
CA PRO A 217 -12.03 17.73 -32.46
C PRO A 217 -11.57 17.86 -33.92
N ASP A 218 -12.12 17.12 -34.85
CA ASP A 218 -11.73 17.16 -36.27
C ASP A 218 -11.83 18.59 -36.83
N GLY A 219 -10.72 19.09 -37.38
CA GLY A 219 -10.62 20.46 -37.93
C GLY A 219 -10.33 21.55 -36.90
N MET A 220 -10.07 21.21 -35.62
CA MET A 220 -9.56 22.18 -34.65
C MET A 220 -8.12 22.55 -34.95
N ASP A 221 -7.79 23.83 -34.80
CA ASP A 221 -6.40 24.28 -34.82
C ASP A 221 -5.70 23.85 -33.52
N ILE A 222 -5.00 22.70 -33.59
CA ILE A 222 -4.19 22.16 -32.48
C ILE A 222 -2.77 22.71 -32.63
N SER A 223 -2.64 24.02 -32.76
CA SER A 223 -1.34 24.70 -32.90
C SER A 223 -0.50 24.70 -31.60
N CYS A 224 -1.05 24.20 -30.51
CA CYS A 224 -0.33 24.05 -29.24
C CYS A 224 0.38 22.70 -29.22
N ASN A 225 1.71 22.68 -29.24
CA ASN A 225 2.55 21.46 -29.19
C ASN A 225 2.29 20.53 -27.96
N GLN A 226 1.48 20.97 -27.02
CA GLN A 226 1.13 20.27 -25.79
C GLN A 226 -0.21 19.54 -25.86
N VAL A 227 -0.96 19.66 -26.95
CA VAL A 227 -2.29 19.08 -27.13
C VAL A 227 -2.22 17.89 -28.08
N SER A 228 -2.84 16.79 -27.73
CA SER A 228 -3.00 15.60 -28.57
C SER A 228 -4.43 15.07 -28.49
N VAL A 229 -4.94 14.56 -29.62
CA VAL A 229 -6.21 13.84 -29.66
C VAL A 229 -5.97 12.41 -29.21
N ILE A 230 -6.72 11.93 -28.20
CA ILE A 230 -6.57 10.56 -27.64
C ILE A 230 -7.81 9.69 -27.82
N GLY A 231 -8.88 10.25 -28.38
CA GLY A 231 -10.14 9.55 -28.66
C GLY A 231 -11.10 10.44 -29.45
N ASP A 232 -12.26 9.90 -29.81
CA ASP A 232 -13.26 10.59 -30.66
C ASP A 232 -13.67 11.97 -30.17
N ARG A 233 -13.66 12.20 -28.84
CA ARG A 233 -14.08 13.45 -28.21
C ARG A 233 -13.17 13.81 -27.05
N GLN A 234 -11.92 13.37 -27.06
CA GLN A 234 -11.00 13.60 -25.95
C GLN A 234 -9.68 14.20 -26.43
N LEU A 235 -9.25 15.22 -25.70
CA LEU A 235 -7.93 15.81 -25.86
C LEU A 235 -7.10 15.57 -24.62
N ARG A 236 -5.82 15.35 -24.82
CA ARG A 236 -4.80 15.31 -23.77
C ARG A 236 -3.94 16.55 -23.89
N ILE A 237 -3.81 17.29 -22.80
CA ILE A 237 -2.99 18.51 -22.75
C ILE A 237 -1.88 18.30 -21.75
N VAL A 238 -0.63 18.27 -22.21
CA VAL A 238 0.54 18.17 -21.33
C VAL A 238 0.86 19.53 -20.73
N ILE A 239 0.98 19.62 -19.41
CA ILE A 239 1.26 20.85 -18.68
C ILE A 239 2.58 20.78 -17.91
N ASP A 240 3.44 19.83 -18.27
CA ASP A 240 4.72 19.56 -17.61
C ASP A 240 5.87 20.44 -18.15
N GLY A 241 6.94 20.53 -17.37
CA GLY A 241 8.19 21.19 -17.72
C GLY A 241 8.60 22.33 -16.77
N ASP A 242 9.77 22.89 -17.00
CA ASP A 242 10.38 23.96 -16.17
C ASP A 242 9.53 25.23 -16.07
N GLU A 243 8.58 25.41 -17.00
CA GLU A 243 7.62 26.53 -17.03
C GLU A 243 6.17 26.08 -16.70
N HIS A 244 5.99 25.17 -15.76
CA HIS A 244 4.69 24.56 -15.41
C HIS A 244 3.53 25.57 -15.30
N ILE A 245 3.73 26.70 -14.58
CA ILE A 245 2.69 27.74 -14.39
C ILE A 245 2.35 28.39 -15.73
N LYS A 246 3.34 28.69 -16.57
CA LYS A 246 3.15 29.32 -17.86
C LYS A 246 2.45 28.38 -18.86
N ASN A 247 2.84 27.11 -18.84
CA ASN A 247 2.20 26.07 -19.64
C ASN A 247 0.74 25.87 -19.24
N GLN A 248 0.45 25.87 -17.95
CA GLN A 248 -0.92 25.83 -17.43
C GLN A 248 -1.75 27.04 -17.85
N GLN A 249 -1.18 28.26 -17.77
CA GLN A 249 -1.86 29.47 -18.22
C GLN A 249 -2.14 29.47 -19.72
N ASN A 250 -1.19 29.00 -20.53
CA ASN A 250 -1.36 28.88 -21.97
C ASN A 250 -2.43 27.85 -22.33
N ALA A 251 -2.44 26.69 -21.65
CA ALA A 251 -3.47 25.66 -21.79
C ALA A 251 -4.86 26.21 -21.45
N LEU A 252 -4.99 26.96 -20.35
CA LEU A 252 -6.28 27.58 -19.95
C LEU A 252 -6.74 28.63 -20.96
N LYS A 253 -5.84 29.46 -21.51
CA LYS A 253 -6.18 30.44 -22.56
C LYS A 253 -6.65 29.72 -23.82
N TRP A 254 -5.97 28.67 -24.24
CA TRP A 254 -6.38 27.88 -25.39
C TRP A 254 -7.72 27.19 -25.16
N LEU A 255 -7.94 26.59 -23.98
CA LEU A 255 -9.21 25.98 -23.60
C LEU A 255 -10.36 27.00 -23.59
N SER A 256 -10.12 28.25 -23.14
CA SER A 256 -11.13 29.28 -23.14
C SER A 256 -11.55 29.68 -24.56
N SER A 257 -10.73 29.47 -25.58
CA SER A 257 -11.10 29.68 -26.98
C SER A 257 -12.00 28.57 -27.56
N LEU A 258 -12.09 27.42 -26.90
CA LEU A 258 -12.95 26.30 -27.30
C LEU A 258 -14.41 26.46 -26.82
N ASP A 259 -14.66 27.44 -25.90
CA ASP A 259 -15.95 27.85 -25.37
C ASP A 259 -16.92 26.68 -25.13
N SER A 260 -18.13 26.71 -25.68
CA SER A 260 -19.21 25.74 -25.47
C SER A 260 -18.90 24.27 -25.85
N MET A 261 -17.69 23.95 -26.25
CA MET A 261 -17.29 22.58 -26.64
C MET A 261 -16.81 21.71 -25.50
N ILE A 262 -16.43 22.30 -24.38
CA ILE A 262 -15.88 21.56 -23.23
C ILE A 262 -17.01 21.03 -22.36
N VAL A 263 -17.03 19.71 -22.14
CA VAL A 263 -17.94 19.03 -21.22
C VAL A 263 -17.32 18.90 -19.84
N SER A 264 -16.03 18.49 -19.77
CA SER A 264 -15.29 18.37 -18.53
C SER A 264 -13.79 18.44 -18.74
N ILE A 265 -13.08 18.86 -17.70
CA ILE A 265 -11.61 18.82 -17.61
C ILE A 265 -11.27 18.04 -16.35
N ARG A 266 -10.40 17.05 -16.49
CA ARG A 266 -9.87 16.28 -15.36
C ARG A 266 -8.36 16.17 -15.48
N ASN A 267 -7.68 16.03 -14.35
CA ASN A 267 -6.27 15.67 -14.38
C ASN A 267 -6.12 14.26 -14.93
N GLU A 268 -5.09 14.05 -15.76
CA GLU A 268 -4.66 12.70 -16.11
C GLU A 268 -4.03 12.11 -14.85
N SER A 269 -4.69 11.14 -14.24
CA SER A 269 -4.17 10.36 -13.14
C SER A 269 -3.92 8.94 -13.64
N ARG A 270 -2.72 8.45 -13.50
CA ARG A 270 -2.47 7.00 -13.58
C ARG A 270 -2.85 6.40 -12.23
N THR A 271 -3.64 5.35 -12.26
CA THR A 271 -3.98 4.59 -11.07
C THR A 271 -3.00 3.42 -10.88
N LEU A 272 -2.91 2.89 -9.66
CA LEU A 272 -2.21 1.62 -9.45
C LEU A 272 -2.84 0.48 -10.25
N GLU A 273 -4.14 0.56 -10.55
CA GLU A 273 -4.85 -0.40 -11.40
C GLU A 273 -4.30 -0.40 -12.83
N ASP A 274 -4.11 0.77 -13.44
CA ASP A 274 -3.52 0.91 -14.79
C ASP A 274 -2.12 0.30 -14.84
N LEU A 275 -1.30 0.61 -13.82
CA LEU A 275 0.07 0.08 -13.73
C LEU A 275 0.09 -1.43 -13.48
N PHE A 276 -0.83 -1.95 -12.66
CA PHE A 276 -0.94 -3.38 -12.42
C PHE A 276 -1.32 -4.14 -13.69
N GLN A 277 -2.23 -3.61 -14.49
CA GLN A 277 -2.59 -4.18 -15.80
C GLN A 277 -1.39 -4.17 -16.75
N GLU A 278 -0.61 -3.07 -16.82
CA GLU A 278 0.62 -2.99 -17.61
C GLU A 278 1.64 -4.08 -17.20
N VAL A 279 1.83 -4.29 -15.88
CA VAL A 279 2.77 -5.29 -15.34
C VAL A 279 2.30 -6.72 -15.59
N CYS A 280 1.00 -6.96 -15.57
CA CYS A 280 0.40 -8.28 -15.77
C CYS A 280 0.10 -8.60 -17.24
N ALA A 281 0.26 -7.62 -18.14
CA ALA A 281 0.09 -7.85 -19.58
C ALA A 281 1.09 -8.92 -20.09
N PRO A 282 0.64 -9.82 -20.98
CA PRO A 282 1.45 -10.94 -21.47
C PRO A 282 2.65 -10.53 -22.29
#